data_98e366164a07076ebb88e537d8f6ad82
#
_entry.id   98e366164a07076ebb88e537d8f6ad82
#
_cell.length_a   1.000
_cell.length_b   1.000
_cell.length_c   1.000
_cell.angle_alpha   90.00
_cell.angle_beta   90.00
_cell.angle_gamma   90.00
#
_symmetry.space_group_name_H-M   'P 1'
#
loop_
_entity.id
_entity.type
_entity.pdbx_description
1 polymer ?
#
loop_
_entity_poly.entity_id
_entity_poly.type
_entity_poly.pdbx_seq_one_letter_code
_entity_poly.pdbx_strand_id
1 'polypeptide(L)'
;MFTYVRLKNFKTFGDVTLDLCDKNGNPKKLVLIYGENGIGKSNLASAFFMLSETIRTMDVRDFLQSLLENKPDDISEDEFMEVFRTRFQDIESLIKNNKMIESDENLYLEFGFEVNNKKGRYILEMDEKEIVYEFLEYVLLKNRGTCFEISKEKVFFSEKVFLNKDFSDDLKIMIKKFWGKHSLLGILNHDIFDKTNKYYEDKISENMKNVLSFLRKVSCQVKYGNTQEKGVIGLPKNFLGDYYSGKVDLNEEKILDNAEKMLNYFLTTLYQDIQSVYYKREIINDKIKYNLIIRKKIYGKIRDLDFKLESTGTMSVVRFLPFMLITVKGSVAIIDEFDTGIHDVLVKSLITSLNDDIEG
;
A
#
# COMPACT_ATOMS: atom_id res chain seq x y z
N MET A 1 7.48 11.96 2.27
CA MET A 1 7.01 12.01 0.85
C MET A 1 8.10 11.46 -0.06
N PHE A 2 7.76 10.91 -1.23
CA PHE A 2 8.76 10.53 -2.23
C PHE A 2 9.30 11.75 -2.97
N THR A 3 10.60 11.74 -3.29
CA THR A 3 11.29 12.81 -4.00
C THR A 3 11.58 12.43 -5.46
N TYR A 4 11.81 11.16 -5.72
CA TYR A 4 11.94 10.59 -7.06
C TYR A 4 11.73 9.07 -7.02
N VAL A 5 11.53 8.50 -8.19
CA VAL A 5 11.61 7.05 -8.42
C VAL A 5 12.45 6.79 -9.65
N ARG A 6 13.40 5.84 -9.56
CA ARG A 6 14.16 5.34 -10.69
C ARG A 6 13.91 3.86 -10.86
N LEU A 7 13.61 3.46 -12.08
CA LEU A 7 13.26 2.11 -12.47
C LEU A 7 14.16 1.67 -13.61
N LYS A 8 14.76 0.45 -13.50
CA LYS A 8 15.47 -0.17 -14.62
C LYS A 8 14.94 -1.58 -14.83
N ASN A 9 14.81 -1.95 -16.09
CA ASN A 9 14.31 -3.27 -16.51
C ASN A 9 12.97 -3.63 -15.84
N PHE A 10 12.11 -2.62 -15.69
CA PHE A 10 10.82 -2.73 -15.03
C PHE A 10 9.69 -2.63 -16.06
N LYS A 11 9.00 -3.73 -16.34
CA LYS A 11 7.94 -3.80 -17.38
C LYS A 11 8.43 -3.25 -18.71
N THR A 12 7.93 -2.07 -19.12
CA THR A 12 8.31 -1.40 -20.38
C THR A 12 9.41 -0.35 -20.20
N PHE A 13 9.91 -0.15 -18.97
CA PHE A 13 10.92 0.86 -18.67
C PHE A 13 12.34 0.25 -18.69
N GLY A 14 13.17 0.63 -19.67
CA GLY A 14 14.58 0.25 -19.71
C GLY A 14 15.40 0.92 -18.60
N ASP A 15 15.41 2.27 -18.57
CA ASP A 15 15.95 3.10 -17.47
C ASP A 15 15.18 4.42 -17.47
N VAL A 16 14.40 4.67 -16.43
CA VAL A 16 13.58 5.87 -16.30
C VAL A 16 13.71 6.44 -14.89
N THR A 17 13.79 7.77 -14.80
CA THR A 17 13.72 8.48 -13.53
C THR A 17 12.61 9.49 -13.59
N LEU A 18 11.69 9.45 -12.62
CA LEU A 18 10.66 10.45 -12.42
C LEU A 18 10.99 11.30 -11.21
N ASP A 19 11.18 12.60 -11.41
CA ASP A 19 11.33 13.59 -10.35
C ASP A 19 9.97 13.98 -9.79
N LEU A 20 9.82 13.85 -8.47
CA LEU A 20 8.60 14.17 -7.74
C LEU A 20 8.76 15.46 -6.91
N CYS A 21 9.82 16.23 -7.14
CA CYS A 21 10.06 17.51 -6.48
C CYS A 21 9.55 18.70 -7.29
N ASP A 22 9.30 19.79 -6.60
CA ASP A 22 9.07 21.09 -7.18
C ASP A 22 10.40 21.75 -7.64
N LYS A 23 10.33 22.97 -8.19
CA LYS A 23 11.49 23.73 -8.67
C LYS A 23 12.48 24.09 -7.54
N ASN A 24 12.05 24.05 -6.29
CA ASN A 24 12.85 24.35 -5.11
C ASN A 24 13.47 23.08 -4.50
N GLY A 25 13.19 21.91 -5.08
CA GLY A 25 13.67 20.61 -4.60
C GLY A 25 12.88 20.05 -3.42
N ASN A 26 11.69 20.59 -3.12
CA ASN A 26 10.78 20.05 -2.11
C ASN A 26 9.88 18.99 -2.75
N PRO A 27 9.57 17.89 -2.04
CA PRO A 27 8.66 16.87 -2.57
C PRO A 27 7.26 17.44 -2.77
N LYS A 28 6.67 17.19 -3.94
CA LYS A 28 5.30 17.60 -4.27
C LYS A 28 4.31 16.83 -3.41
N LYS A 29 3.35 17.53 -2.84
CA LYS A 29 2.26 16.94 -2.06
C LYS A 29 1.25 16.20 -2.95
N LEU A 30 1.04 16.68 -4.17
CA LEU A 30 0.16 16.09 -5.18
C LEU A 30 0.89 15.99 -6.52
N VAL A 31 0.83 14.83 -7.16
CA VAL A 31 1.36 14.60 -8.51
C VAL A 31 0.29 13.93 -9.34
N LEU A 32 -0.09 14.57 -10.45
CA LEU A 32 -1.04 14.05 -11.43
C LEU A 32 -0.28 13.68 -12.69
N ILE A 33 -0.46 12.45 -13.15
CA ILE A 33 0.25 11.91 -14.32
C ILE A 33 -0.75 11.61 -15.42
N TYR A 34 -0.69 12.39 -16.47
CA TYR A 34 -1.51 12.23 -17.66
C TYR A 34 -0.66 11.84 -18.87
N GLY A 35 -1.29 11.22 -19.84
CA GLY A 35 -0.65 10.85 -21.09
C GLY A 35 -1.47 9.80 -21.85
N GLU A 36 -1.05 9.46 -23.04
CA GLU A 36 -1.68 8.45 -23.89
C GLU A 36 -1.69 7.06 -23.27
N ASN A 37 -2.58 6.20 -23.74
CA ASN A 37 -2.62 4.82 -23.28
C ASN A 37 -1.37 4.08 -23.75
N GLY A 38 -0.84 3.21 -22.89
CA GLY A 38 0.33 2.38 -23.22
C GLY A 38 1.69 3.02 -22.91
N ILE A 39 1.79 4.31 -22.53
CA ILE A 39 3.09 4.95 -22.24
C ILE A 39 3.70 4.58 -20.87
N GLY A 40 3.01 3.76 -20.08
CA GLY A 40 3.58 3.26 -18.82
C GLY A 40 3.07 3.91 -17.53
N LYS A 41 1.98 4.71 -17.56
CA LYS A 41 1.41 5.31 -16.33
C LYS A 41 1.13 4.27 -15.24
N SER A 42 0.43 3.20 -15.59
CA SER A 42 0.14 2.09 -14.67
C SER A 42 1.39 1.30 -14.25
N ASN A 43 2.42 1.26 -15.09
CA ASN A 43 3.70 0.63 -14.74
C ASN A 43 4.39 1.41 -13.61
N LEU A 44 4.32 2.75 -13.64
CA LEU A 44 4.85 3.57 -12.55
C LEU A 44 4.09 3.32 -11.23
N ALA A 45 2.76 3.28 -11.25
CA ALA A 45 1.95 2.95 -10.09
C ALA A 45 2.28 1.54 -9.56
N SER A 46 2.51 0.57 -10.46
CA SER A 46 2.93 -0.80 -10.12
C SER A 46 4.28 -0.85 -9.39
N ALA A 47 5.20 0.09 -9.62
CA ALA A 47 6.47 0.12 -8.90
C ALA A 47 6.28 0.42 -7.41
N PHE A 48 5.39 1.34 -7.06
CA PHE A 48 5.02 1.62 -5.67
C PHE A 48 4.23 0.47 -5.03
N PHE A 49 3.37 -0.18 -5.81
CA PHE A 49 2.68 -1.38 -5.36
C PHE A 49 3.68 -2.49 -5.04
N MET A 50 4.66 -2.75 -5.93
CA MET A 50 5.72 -3.72 -5.70
C MET A 50 6.56 -3.39 -4.46
N LEU A 51 6.91 -2.11 -4.23
CA LEU A 51 7.57 -1.68 -2.98
C LEU A 51 6.74 -2.06 -1.76
N SER A 52 5.43 -1.77 -1.77
CA SER A 52 4.53 -2.04 -0.66
C SER A 52 4.35 -3.55 -0.41
N GLU A 53 4.22 -4.35 -1.46
CA GLU A 53 4.15 -5.82 -1.36
C GLU A 53 5.46 -6.40 -0.82
N THR A 54 6.61 -5.96 -1.32
CA THR A 54 7.93 -6.43 -0.87
C THR A 54 8.15 -6.26 0.64
N ILE A 55 7.63 -5.17 1.22
CA ILE A 55 7.73 -4.91 2.67
C ILE A 55 6.78 -5.81 3.49
N ARG A 56 5.78 -6.43 2.88
CA ARG A 56 4.74 -7.24 3.56
C ARG A 56 4.85 -8.74 3.32
N THR A 57 5.84 -9.18 2.57
CA THR A 57 5.98 -10.60 2.19
C THR A 57 6.08 -11.56 3.38
N MET A 58 6.65 -11.14 4.51
CA MET A 58 6.71 -11.95 5.73
C MET A 58 5.33 -12.11 6.38
N ASP A 59 4.54 -11.03 6.46
CA ASP A 59 3.17 -11.05 6.99
C ASP A 59 2.28 -12.01 6.16
N VAL A 60 2.46 -12.00 4.84
CA VAL A 60 1.77 -12.90 3.90
C VAL A 60 2.14 -14.37 4.16
N ARG A 61 3.42 -14.67 4.39
CA ARG A 61 3.88 -16.03 4.71
C ARG A 61 3.22 -16.59 5.96
N ASP A 62 3.18 -15.80 7.03
CA ASP A 62 2.60 -16.27 8.29
C ASP A 62 1.09 -16.40 8.22
N PHE A 63 0.44 -15.50 7.48
CA PHE A 63 -0.99 -15.64 7.17
C PHE A 63 -1.27 -16.93 6.39
N LEU A 64 -0.45 -17.26 5.38
CA LEU A 64 -0.55 -18.51 4.64
C LEU A 64 -0.39 -19.72 5.56
N GLN A 65 0.62 -19.71 6.42
CA GLN A 65 0.84 -20.80 7.35
C GLN A 65 -0.37 -21.02 8.29
N SER A 66 -0.92 -19.95 8.83
CA SER A 66 -2.13 -20.01 9.67
C SER A 66 -3.36 -20.54 8.92
N LEU A 67 -3.48 -20.21 7.64
CA LEU A 67 -4.57 -20.72 6.79
C LEU A 67 -4.39 -22.20 6.47
N LEU A 68 -3.17 -22.67 6.22
CA LEU A 68 -2.89 -24.08 5.95
C LEU A 68 -3.18 -24.95 7.19
N GLU A 69 -2.85 -24.46 8.38
CA GLU A 69 -3.15 -25.13 9.65
C GLU A 69 -4.67 -25.23 9.93
N ASN A 70 -5.47 -24.32 9.37
CA ASN A 70 -6.94 -24.28 9.51
C ASN A 70 -7.69 -24.61 8.21
N LYS A 71 -7.02 -25.25 7.25
CA LYS A 71 -7.60 -25.59 5.96
C LYS A 71 -8.75 -26.59 6.13
N PRO A 72 -9.90 -26.39 5.43
CA PRO A 72 -10.96 -27.40 5.35
C PRO A 72 -10.45 -28.70 4.72
N ASP A 73 -10.87 -29.85 5.28
CA ASP A 73 -10.41 -31.17 4.84
C ASP A 73 -10.83 -31.55 3.40
N ASP A 74 -11.84 -30.88 2.88
CA ASP A 74 -12.43 -31.08 1.55
C ASP A 74 -11.72 -30.35 0.40
N ILE A 75 -10.74 -29.48 0.72
CA ILE A 75 -9.95 -28.73 -0.27
C ILE A 75 -8.53 -29.29 -0.33
N SER A 76 -8.02 -29.60 -1.52
CA SER A 76 -6.63 -30.04 -1.69
C SER A 76 -5.64 -28.88 -1.39
N GLU A 77 -4.40 -29.22 -1.04
CA GLU A 77 -3.36 -28.19 -0.83
C GLU A 77 -3.09 -27.40 -2.10
N ASP A 78 -3.08 -28.06 -3.26
CA ASP A 78 -2.81 -27.42 -4.54
C ASP A 78 -3.90 -26.42 -4.93
N GLU A 79 -5.18 -26.79 -4.80
CA GLU A 79 -6.31 -25.88 -5.04
C GLU A 79 -6.31 -24.69 -4.08
N PHE A 80 -6.00 -24.95 -2.80
CA PHE A 80 -5.89 -23.89 -1.80
C PHE A 80 -4.74 -22.94 -2.13
N MET A 81 -3.57 -23.47 -2.50
CA MET A 81 -2.41 -22.66 -2.90
C MET A 81 -2.66 -21.87 -4.18
N GLU A 82 -3.43 -22.40 -5.14
CA GLU A 82 -3.80 -21.66 -6.34
C GLU A 82 -4.67 -20.44 -6.01
N VAL A 83 -5.69 -20.60 -5.17
CA VAL A 83 -6.53 -19.49 -4.69
C VAL A 83 -5.70 -18.46 -3.91
N PHE A 84 -4.75 -18.93 -3.10
CA PHE A 84 -3.88 -18.05 -2.34
C PHE A 84 -2.96 -17.22 -3.26
N ARG A 85 -2.30 -17.84 -4.23
CA ARG A 85 -1.41 -17.18 -5.20
C ARG A 85 -2.11 -16.12 -6.04
N THR A 86 -3.42 -16.21 -6.23
CA THR A 86 -4.19 -15.16 -6.91
C THR A 86 -4.34 -13.88 -6.08
N ARG A 87 -4.25 -13.99 -4.75
CA ARG A 87 -4.48 -12.88 -3.80
C ARG A 87 -3.20 -12.31 -3.19
N PHE A 88 -2.18 -13.17 -3.05
CA PHE A 88 -0.93 -12.83 -2.38
C PHE A 88 0.26 -13.21 -3.25
N GLN A 89 1.27 -12.34 -3.29
CA GLN A 89 2.43 -12.55 -4.13
C GLN A 89 3.69 -12.69 -3.29
N ASP A 90 4.48 -13.71 -3.59
CA ASP A 90 5.85 -13.83 -3.15
C ASP A 90 6.81 -13.00 -4.02
N ILE A 91 8.06 -12.89 -3.62
CA ILE A 91 9.07 -12.12 -4.36
C ILE A 91 9.25 -12.64 -5.79
N GLU A 92 9.26 -13.94 -6.01
CA GLU A 92 9.43 -14.53 -7.35
C GLU A 92 8.27 -14.14 -8.28
N SER A 93 7.03 -14.19 -7.78
CA SER A 93 5.84 -13.73 -8.51
C SER A 93 5.88 -12.23 -8.79
N LEU A 94 6.31 -11.44 -7.81
CA LEU A 94 6.49 -10.00 -7.98
C LEU A 94 7.50 -9.67 -9.07
N ILE A 95 8.64 -10.37 -9.10
CA ILE A 95 9.67 -10.21 -10.13
C ILE A 95 9.11 -10.61 -11.49
N LYS A 96 8.55 -11.81 -11.61
CA LYS A 96 7.98 -12.33 -12.86
C LYS A 96 6.95 -11.40 -13.49
N ASN A 97 6.13 -10.75 -12.68
CA ASN A 97 5.07 -9.85 -13.14
C ASN A 97 5.57 -8.44 -13.48
N ASN A 98 6.79 -8.07 -13.08
CA ASN A 98 7.28 -6.70 -13.21
C ASN A 98 8.63 -6.57 -13.90
N LYS A 99 9.45 -7.62 -14.00
CA LYS A 99 10.70 -7.58 -14.77
C LYS A 99 10.40 -7.40 -16.26
N MET A 100 11.24 -6.65 -16.96
CA MET A 100 11.17 -6.49 -18.41
C MET A 100 11.32 -7.84 -19.10
N ILE A 101 10.45 -8.11 -20.06
CA ILE A 101 10.47 -9.36 -20.83
C ILE A 101 11.76 -9.42 -21.66
N GLU A 102 12.37 -10.62 -21.70
CA GLU A 102 13.60 -10.89 -22.46
C GLU A 102 14.81 -10.04 -22.04
N SER A 103 14.84 -9.51 -20.83
CA SER A 103 15.99 -8.82 -20.28
C SER A 103 16.81 -9.74 -19.39
N ASP A 104 18.11 -9.87 -19.69
CA ASP A 104 19.08 -10.60 -18.85
C ASP A 104 19.58 -9.78 -17.66
N GLU A 105 19.31 -8.46 -17.66
CA GLU A 105 19.71 -7.58 -16.56
C GLU A 105 18.73 -7.65 -15.39
N ASN A 106 19.22 -7.34 -14.20
CA ASN A 106 18.41 -7.31 -12.99
C ASN A 106 17.34 -6.23 -13.04
N LEU A 107 16.20 -6.49 -12.40
CA LEU A 107 15.20 -5.50 -12.11
C LEU A 107 15.72 -4.58 -11.01
N TYR A 108 15.66 -3.26 -11.22
CA TYR A 108 16.16 -2.25 -10.29
C TYR A 108 15.07 -1.24 -9.92
N LEU A 109 14.89 -1.03 -8.63
CA LEU A 109 13.99 -0.05 -8.05
C LEU A 109 14.76 0.86 -7.09
N GLU A 110 14.65 2.18 -7.28
CA GLU A 110 15.20 3.15 -6.35
C GLU A 110 14.14 4.21 -6.02
N PHE A 111 13.90 4.39 -4.75
CA PHE A 111 12.94 5.36 -4.22
C PHE A 111 13.68 6.39 -3.37
N GLY A 112 13.76 7.62 -3.88
CA GLY A 112 14.16 8.77 -3.07
C GLY A 112 12.98 9.24 -2.23
N PHE A 113 13.24 9.63 -1.00
CA PHE A 113 12.19 10.10 -0.09
C PHE A 113 12.69 11.19 0.85
N GLU A 114 11.72 11.91 1.45
CA GLU A 114 11.96 12.85 2.52
C GLU A 114 11.03 12.54 3.70
N VAL A 115 11.62 12.33 4.87
CA VAL A 115 10.93 12.07 6.14
C VAL A 115 11.50 13.02 7.18
N ASN A 116 10.65 13.73 7.93
CA ASN A 116 11.05 14.73 8.93
C ASN A 116 12.07 15.74 8.36
N ASN A 117 11.83 16.26 7.15
CA ASN A 117 12.68 17.21 6.41
C ASN A 117 14.12 16.68 6.16
N LYS A 118 14.28 15.37 6.09
CA LYS A 118 15.57 14.72 5.84
C LYS A 118 15.44 13.76 4.66
N LYS A 119 16.34 13.89 3.68
CA LYS A 119 16.33 13.09 2.46
C LYS A 119 17.03 11.74 2.66
N GLY A 120 16.46 10.70 2.07
CA GLY A 120 17.00 9.36 2.02
C GLY A 120 16.71 8.68 0.69
N ARG A 121 17.21 7.46 0.53
CA ARG A 121 16.88 6.61 -0.60
C ARG A 121 16.90 5.14 -0.20
N TYR A 122 16.03 4.38 -0.82
CA TYR A 122 15.92 2.94 -0.67
C TYR A 122 16.08 2.29 -2.04
N ILE A 123 16.92 1.27 -2.13
CA ILE A 123 17.24 0.57 -3.38
C ILE A 123 16.95 -0.92 -3.20
N LEU A 124 16.32 -1.51 -4.21
CA LEU A 124 16.16 -2.94 -4.38
C LEU A 124 16.64 -3.34 -5.76
N GLU A 125 17.45 -4.38 -5.82
CA GLU A 125 17.83 -5.04 -7.07
C GLU A 125 17.48 -6.53 -6.98
N MET A 126 16.87 -7.06 -8.02
CA MET A 126 16.34 -8.41 -8.06
C MET A 126 16.78 -9.11 -9.35
N ASP A 127 17.21 -10.35 -9.22
CA ASP A 127 17.45 -11.22 -10.37
C ASP A 127 16.12 -11.81 -10.87
N GLU A 128 16.10 -13.04 -11.35
CA GLU A 128 14.86 -13.68 -11.83
C GLU A 128 14.02 -14.31 -10.71
N LYS A 129 14.60 -14.49 -9.51
CA LYS A 129 13.97 -15.28 -8.43
C LYS A 129 13.96 -14.59 -7.09
N GLU A 130 14.96 -13.73 -6.81
CA GLU A 130 15.17 -13.22 -5.47
C GLU A 130 15.77 -11.80 -5.46
N ILE A 131 15.74 -11.16 -4.31
CA ILE A 131 16.46 -9.91 -4.05
C ILE A 131 17.96 -10.23 -3.98
N VAL A 132 18.77 -9.55 -4.79
CA VAL A 132 20.24 -9.72 -4.83
C VAL A 132 20.99 -8.53 -4.25
N TYR A 133 20.34 -7.39 -4.13
CA TYR A 133 20.89 -6.20 -3.49
C TYR A 133 19.79 -5.38 -2.81
N GLU A 134 20.07 -4.93 -1.59
CA GLU A 134 19.19 -4.07 -0.81
C GLU A 134 19.99 -3.02 -0.05
N PHE A 135 19.59 -1.76 -0.16
CA PHE A 135 20.32 -0.63 0.39
C PHE A 135 19.39 0.44 0.91
N LEU A 136 19.71 0.96 2.09
CA LEU A 136 19.05 2.13 2.65
C LEU A 136 20.09 3.16 3.08
N GLU A 137 19.89 4.38 2.60
CA GLU A 137 20.64 5.56 3.00
C GLU A 137 19.68 6.59 3.61
N TYR A 138 19.99 7.05 4.81
CA TYR A 138 19.22 8.07 5.51
C TYR A 138 20.09 8.77 6.55
N VAL A 139 19.54 9.71 7.31
CA VAL A 139 20.27 10.37 8.37
C VAL A 139 20.51 9.42 9.54
N LEU A 140 21.78 9.19 9.87
CA LEU A 140 22.19 8.32 10.98
C LEU A 140 21.96 9.03 12.33
N LEU A 141 22.68 10.12 12.58
CA LEU A 141 22.49 11.01 13.73
C LEU A 141 22.20 12.45 13.24
N LYS A 142 23.20 13.12 12.68
CA LYS A 142 23.08 14.46 12.08
C LYS A 142 23.33 14.41 10.58
N ASN A 143 24.21 13.54 10.12
CA ASN A 143 24.64 13.43 8.74
C ASN A 143 23.99 12.22 8.07
N ARG A 144 23.78 12.34 6.76
CA ARG A 144 23.33 11.26 5.88
C ARG A 144 24.42 10.18 5.78
N GLY A 145 24.04 8.92 5.73
CA GLY A 145 24.94 7.80 5.59
C GLY A 145 24.18 6.50 5.39
N THR A 146 24.90 5.42 5.11
CA THR A 146 24.35 4.09 4.91
C THR A 146 23.79 3.54 6.20
N CYS A 147 22.48 3.27 6.23
CA CYS A 147 21.82 2.59 7.34
C CYS A 147 22.13 1.10 7.31
N PHE A 148 21.94 0.49 6.14
CA PHE A 148 22.34 -0.88 5.84
C PHE A 148 22.62 -1.08 4.34
N GLU A 149 23.39 -2.11 4.04
CA GLU A 149 23.66 -2.58 2.68
C GLU A 149 23.84 -4.09 2.71
N ILE A 150 23.08 -4.79 1.87
CA ILE A 150 23.04 -6.26 1.83
C ILE A 150 23.18 -6.71 0.38
N SER A 151 24.07 -7.65 0.19
CA SER A 151 24.23 -8.44 -1.05
C SER A 151 24.60 -9.87 -0.68
N LYS A 152 24.72 -10.75 -1.67
CA LYS A 152 25.23 -12.13 -1.45
C LYS A 152 26.60 -12.17 -0.79
N GLU A 153 27.41 -11.14 -0.99
CA GLU A 153 28.80 -11.06 -0.51
C GLU A 153 28.99 -10.19 0.73
N LYS A 154 28.04 -9.29 1.00
CA LYS A 154 28.17 -8.26 2.02
C LYS A 154 26.91 -8.07 2.83
N VAL A 155 27.05 -8.06 4.15
CA VAL A 155 26.02 -7.63 5.08
C VAL A 155 26.61 -6.54 5.98
N PHE A 156 26.16 -5.31 5.78
CA PHE A 156 26.58 -4.16 6.56
C PHE A 156 25.40 -3.53 7.29
N PHE A 157 25.57 -3.30 8.59
CA PHE A 157 24.65 -2.53 9.44
C PHE A 157 25.40 -1.40 10.12
N SER A 158 24.84 -0.19 10.08
CA SER A 158 25.35 0.92 10.84
C SER A 158 25.03 0.76 12.34
N GLU A 159 26.03 0.77 13.19
CA GLU A 159 25.85 0.76 14.66
C GLU A 159 25.07 1.98 15.19
N LYS A 160 25.02 3.08 14.43
CA LYS A 160 24.22 4.27 14.73
C LYS A 160 22.72 4.08 14.45
N VAL A 161 22.37 3.03 13.74
CA VAL A 161 21.00 2.67 13.36
C VAL A 161 20.52 1.46 14.14
N PHE A 162 21.34 0.42 14.18
CA PHE A 162 21.11 -0.82 14.93
C PHE A 162 21.93 -0.73 16.22
N LEU A 163 21.29 -0.25 17.28
CA LEU A 163 21.95 0.22 18.50
C LEU A 163 22.40 -0.92 19.42
N ASN A 164 21.84 -2.12 19.26
CA ASN A 164 22.13 -3.29 20.07
C ASN A 164 22.85 -4.35 19.24
N LYS A 165 24.01 -4.80 19.73
CA LYS A 165 24.86 -5.76 19.02
C LYS A 165 24.20 -7.15 18.91
N ASP A 166 23.60 -7.64 19.99
CA ASP A 166 22.96 -8.96 20.00
C ASP A 166 21.79 -8.98 18.99
N PHE A 167 21.02 -7.91 18.94
CA PHE A 167 19.97 -7.74 17.94
C PHE A 167 20.51 -7.72 16.50
N SER A 168 21.65 -7.05 16.27
CA SER A 168 22.28 -7.04 14.94
C SER A 168 22.80 -8.43 14.54
N ASP A 169 23.26 -9.22 15.49
CA ASP A 169 23.73 -10.59 15.24
C ASP A 169 22.54 -11.54 15.00
N ASP A 170 21.46 -11.44 15.77
CA ASP A 170 20.20 -12.15 15.51
C ASP A 170 19.65 -11.81 14.10
N LEU A 171 19.68 -10.52 13.73
CA LEU A 171 19.23 -10.07 12.42
C LEU A 171 20.06 -10.65 11.28
N LYS A 172 21.37 -10.81 11.45
CA LYS A 172 22.24 -11.50 10.47
C LYS A 172 21.86 -12.98 10.30
N ILE A 173 21.42 -13.64 11.37
CA ILE A 173 20.91 -15.01 11.29
C ILE A 173 19.61 -15.05 10.50
N MET A 174 18.69 -14.13 10.77
CA MET A 174 17.44 -14.01 10.03
C MET A 174 17.67 -13.72 8.54
N ILE A 175 18.62 -12.85 8.20
CA ILE A 175 19.01 -12.57 6.83
C ILE A 175 19.48 -13.84 6.12
N LYS A 176 20.36 -14.62 6.70
CA LYS A 176 20.83 -15.88 6.09
C LYS A 176 19.69 -16.84 5.79
N LYS A 177 18.58 -16.77 6.54
CA LYS A 177 17.44 -17.68 6.39
C LYS A 177 16.36 -17.14 5.43
N PHE A 178 16.14 -15.85 5.43
CA PHE A 178 14.94 -15.26 4.82
C PHE A 178 15.23 -14.22 3.73
N TRP A 179 16.36 -13.51 3.80
CA TRP A 179 16.69 -12.48 2.82
C TRP A 179 16.86 -13.07 1.44
N GLY A 180 16.50 -12.32 0.41
CA GLY A 180 16.36 -12.77 -0.97
C GLY A 180 14.91 -13.09 -1.28
N LYS A 181 14.27 -13.97 -0.50
CA LYS A 181 12.83 -14.24 -0.58
C LYS A 181 11.99 -13.20 0.17
N HIS A 182 12.60 -12.42 1.02
CA HIS A 182 12.01 -11.28 1.74
C HIS A 182 13.04 -10.17 1.82
N SER A 183 12.61 -8.90 1.74
CA SER A 183 13.50 -7.77 2.01
C SER A 183 13.85 -7.66 3.49
N LEU A 184 14.96 -6.99 3.82
CA LEU A 184 15.27 -6.66 5.22
C LEU A 184 14.16 -5.80 5.84
N LEU A 185 13.62 -4.85 5.07
CA LEU A 185 12.49 -4.05 5.55
C LEU A 185 11.27 -4.90 5.83
N GLY A 186 11.02 -5.94 5.05
CA GLY A 186 9.94 -6.92 5.30
C GLY A 186 10.19 -7.73 6.56
N ILE A 187 11.42 -8.22 6.77
CA ILE A 187 11.84 -8.96 7.97
C ILE A 187 11.68 -8.08 9.21
N LEU A 188 12.20 -6.85 9.18
CA LEU A 188 12.09 -5.90 10.29
C LEU A 188 10.64 -5.50 10.57
N ASN A 189 9.85 -5.26 9.53
CA ASN A 189 8.46 -4.91 9.65
C ASN A 189 7.66 -5.99 10.38
N HIS A 190 7.80 -7.24 9.95
CA HIS A 190 7.17 -8.40 10.55
C HIS A 190 7.57 -8.55 12.04
N ASP A 191 8.86 -8.55 12.32
CA ASP A 191 9.38 -8.75 13.67
C ASP A 191 8.97 -7.63 14.66
N ILE A 192 8.86 -6.37 14.17
CA ILE A 192 8.38 -5.22 14.96
C ILE A 192 6.90 -5.33 15.34
N PHE A 193 6.08 -5.97 14.49
CA PHE A 193 4.63 -6.07 14.73
C PHE A 193 4.23 -7.31 15.52
N ASP A 194 4.99 -8.40 15.44
CA ASP A 194 4.78 -9.62 16.24
C ASP A 194 5.21 -9.43 17.69
N LYS A 195 6.27 -8.67 17.92
CA LYS A 195 6.79 -8.40 19.26
C LYS A 195 6.28 -7.03 19.73
N THR A 196 5.93 -6.91 20.99
CA THR A 196 5.47 -5.64 21.58
C THR A 196 6.43 -4.49 21.25
N ASN A 197 5.91 -3.30 20.87
CA ASN A 197 6.69 -2.11 20.52
C ASN A 197 7.85 -1.81 21.48
N LYS A 198 7.71 -2.17 22.76
CA LYS A 198 8.74 -2.03 23.79
C LYS A 198 10.04 -2.78 23.49
N TYR A 199 9.98 -3.92 22.75
CA TYR A 199 11.18 -4.71 22.46
C TYR A 199 12.15 -4.00 21.52
N TYR A 200 11.64 -3.11 20.65
CA TYR A 200 12.44 -2.41 19.63
C TYR A 200 12.82 -0.98 20.02
N GLU A 201 12.21 -0.42 21.08
CA GLU A 201 12.45 0.97 21.48
C GLU A 201 13.93 1.29 21.65
N ASP A 202 14.71 0.35 22.20
CA ASP A 202 16.13 0.53 22.50
C ASP A 202 17.09 -0.08 21.46
N LYS A 203 16.58 -0.79 20.46
CA LYS A 203 17.41 -1.57 19.51
C LYS A 203 17.64 -0.89 18.17
N ILE A 204 16.69 -0.08 17.75
CA ILE A 204 16.69 0.62 16.47
C ILE A 204 16.55 2.12 16.69
N SER A 205 17.36 2.90 15.97
CA SER A 205 17.32 4.36 16.06
C SER A 205 15.96 4.93 15.67
N GLU A 206 15.59 6.07 16.25
CA GLU A 206 14.33 6.76 15.94
C GLU A 206 14.24 7.15 14.46
N ASN A 207 15.35 7.54 13.84
CA ASN A 207 15.39 7.81 12.42
C ASN A 207 15.00 6.59 11.58
N MET A 208 15.46 5.40 11.92
CA MET A 208 15.10 4.15 11.24
C MET A 208 13.62 3.80 11.42
N LYS A 209 13.08 3.96 12.64
CA LYS A 209 11.65 3.75 12.93
C LYS A 209 10.77 4.67 12.07
N ASN A 210 11.17 5.91 11.91
CA ASN A 210 10.45 6.88 11.08
C ASN A 210 10.43 6.47 9.60
N VAL A 211 11.56 5.98 9.07
CA VAL A 211 11.63 5.46 7.69
C VAL A 211 10.77 4.23 7.52
N LEU A 212 10.86 3.25 8.43
CA LEU A 212 10.01 2.05 8.41
C LEU A 212 8.52 2.42 8.45
N SER A 213 8.14 3.32 9.35
CA SER A 213 6.76 3.82 9.47
C SER A 213 6.30 4.51 8.18
N PHE A 214 7.15 5.32 7.55
CA PHE A 214 6.84 5.99 6.29
C PHE A 214 6.62 4.99 5.15
N LEU A 215 7.56 4.08 4.92
CA LEU A 215 7.47 3.12 3.82
C LEU A 215 6.29 2.14 3.98
N ARG A 216 5.97 1.76 5.22
CA ARG A 216 4.80 0.93 5.51
C ARG A 216 3.47 1.62 5.26
N LYS A 217 3.39 2.95 5.43
CA LYS A 217 2.18 3.75 5.22
C LYS A 217 1.92 4.09 3.75
N VAL A 218 2.69 3.54 2.82
CA VAL A 218 2.41 3.65 1.39
C VAL A 218 1.20 2.78 1.07
N SER A 219 0.17 3.40 0.51
CA SER A 219 -1.09 2.75 0.14
C SER A 219 -1.29 2.88 -1.36
N CYS A 220 -1.65 1.78 -2.00
CA CYS A 220 -1.80 1.73 -3.44
C CYS A 220 -3.16 1.18 -3.82
N GLN A 221 -3.76 1.74 -4.87
CA GLN A 221 -4.84 1.14 -5.63
C GLN A 221 -4.42 1.11 -7.09
N VAL A 222 -4.03 -0.07 -7.57
CA VAL A 222 -3.48 -0.25 -8.91
C VAL A 222 -4.13 -1.44 -9.60
N LYS A 223 -4.20 -1.38 -10.92
CA LYS A 223 -4.53 -2.56 -11.74
C LYS A 223 -3.28 -3.42 -11.82
N TYR A 224 -3.35 -4.65 -11.34
CA TYR A 224 -2.18 -5.51 -11.24
C TYR A 224 -2.42 -6.87 -11.92
N GLY A 225 -1.43 -7.30 -12.71
CA GLY A 225 -1.49 -8.58 -13.44
C GLY A 225 -2.58 -8.63 -14.51
N ASN A 226 -3.02 -9.85 -14.83
CA ASN A 226 -4.06 -10.12 -15.83
C ASN A 226 -5.49 -10.01 -15.27
N THR A 227 -5.66 -9.71 -14.00
CA THR A 227 -6.95 -9.56 -13.36
C THR A 227 -7.53 -8.18 -13.66
N GLN A 228 -8.84 -8.09 -13.89
CA GLN A 228 -9.54 -6.80 -13.97
C GLN A 228 -9.69 -6.13 -12.59
N GLU A 229 -9.36 -6.84 -11.53
CA GLU A 229 -9.45 -6.34 -10.17
C GLU A 229 -8.25 -5.44 -9.84
N LYS A 230 -8.53 -4.31 -9.18
CA LYS A 230 -7.49 -3.41 -8.68
C LYS A 230 -6.92 -3.96 -7.38
N GLY A 231 -5.62 -4.16 -7.34
CA GLY A 231 -4.92 -4.47 -6.10
C GLY A 231 -4.98 -3.29 -5.14
N VAL A 232 -5.40 -3.54 -3.90
CA VAL A 232 -5.44 -2.54 -2.83
C VAL A 232 -4.51 -3.01 -1.71
N ILE A 233 -3.56 -2.16 -1.34
CA ILE A 233 -2.59 -2.48 -0.30
C ILE A 233 -2.32 -1.25 0.57
N GLY A 234 -1.96 -1.48 1.82
CA GLY A 234 -1.48 -0.44 2.73
C GLY A 234 -2.55 0.31 3.50
N LEU A 235 -3.84 -0.02 3.32
CA LEU A 235 -4.89 0.58 4.15
C LEU A 235 -4.76 0.09 5.60
N PRO A 236 -4.93 0.99 6.60
CA PRO A 236 -4.93 0.62 8.01
C PRO A 236 -6.04 -0.38 8.36
N LYS A 237 -5.82 -1.23 9.37
CA LYS A 237 -6.80 -2.25 9.83
C LYS A 237 -8.17 -1.67 10.27
N ASN A 238 -8.22 -0.39 10.64
CA ASN A 238 -9.46 0.29 11.03
C ASN A 238 -10.28 0.82 9.83
N PHE A 239 -9.92 0.46 8.60
CA PHE A 239 -10.69 0.72 7.40
C PHE A 239 -11.40 -0.57 6.98
N LEU A 240 -12.60 -0.44 6.42
CA LEU A 240 -13.31 -1.56 5.84
C LEU A 240 -12.56 -2.05 4.59
N GLY A 241 -12.47 -3.36 4.42
CA GLY A 241 -11.92 -3.95 3.19
C GLY A 241 -12.82 -3.68 1.98
N ASP A 242 -14.13 -3.69 2.19
CA ASP A 242 -15.15 -3.30 1.22
C ASP A 242 -16.15 -2.36 1.89
N TYR A 243 -16.39 -1.20 1.29
CA TYR A 243 -17.35 -0.21 1.79
C TYR A 243 -18.78 -0.48 1.35
N TYR A 244 -19.02 -1.38 0.41
CA TYR A 244 -20.36 -1.65 -0.11
C TYR A 244 -21.08 -2.73 0.68
N SER A 245 -20.39 -3.81 0.98
CA SER A 245 -20.95 -4.93 1.72
C SER A 245 -19.85 -5.84 2.28
N GLY A 246 -20.15 -6.55 3.33
CA GLY A 246 -19.21 -7.50 3.92
C GLY A 246 -19.66 -8.05 5.25
N LYS A 247 -18.69 -8.56 6.01
CA LYS A 247 -18.86 -9.03 7.38
C LYS A 247 -17.73 -8.49 8.23
N VAL A 248 -18.03 -8.04 9.44
CA VAL A 248 -17.06 -7.66 10.46
C VAL A 248 -17.38 -8.39 11.76
N ASP A 249 -16.41 -8.52 12.65
CA ASP A 249 -16.62 -9.10 13.97
C ASP A 249 -17.43 -8.13 14.85
N LEU A 250 -18.17 -8.66 15.84
CA LEU A 250 -19.04 -7.83 16.72
C LEU A 250 -18.25 -6.72 17.44
N ASN A 251 -16.99 -6.98 17.79
CA ASN A 251 -16.12 -5.99 18.42
C ASN A 251 -15.63 -4.89 17.47
N GLU A 252 -15.84 -5.05 16.16
CA GLU A 252 -15.48 -4.10 15.11
C GLU A 252 -16.63 -3.21 14.64
N GLU A 253 -17.81 -3.29 15.28
CA GLU A 253 -19.01 -2.48 14.93
C GLU A 253 -18.68 -0.96 14.84
N LYS A 254 -17.77 -0.49 15.68
CA LYS A 254 -17.32 0.90 15.68
C LYS A 254 -16.66 1.32 14.35
N ILE A 255 -16.08 0.39 13.62
CA ILE A 255 -15.52 0.66 12.28
C ILE A 255 -16.66 0.98 11.30
N LEU A 256 -17.76 0.22 11.36
CA LEU A 256 -18.97 0.48 10.56
C LEU A 256 -19.58 1.85 10.88
N ASP A 257 -19.70 2.20 12.17
CA ASP A 257 -20.25 3.49 12.59
C ASP A 257 -19.43 4.67 12.05
N ASN A 258 -18.12 4.56 12.10
CA ASN A 258 -17.21 5.59 11.59
C ASN A 258 -17.30 5.69 10.06
N ALA A 259 -17.31 4.55 9.37
CA ALA A 259 -17.46 4.50 7.92
C ALA A 259 -18.81 5.08 7.46
N GLU A 260 -19.90 4.75 8.15
CA GLU A 260 -21.22 5.26 7.87
C GLU A 260 -21.29 6.79 8.00
N LYS A 261 -20.82 7.34 9.12
CA LYS A 261 -20.77 8.79 9.34
C LYS A 261 -19.98 9.51 8.25
N MET A 262 -18.83 8.97 7.91
CA MET A 262 -17.93 9.50 6.88
C MET A 262 -18.59 9.48 5.50
N LEU A 263 -19.12 8.32 5.08
CA LEU A 263 -19.79 8.16 3.80
C LEU A 263 -21.04 9.05 3.70
N ASN A 264 -21.84 9.12 4.78
CA ASN A 264 -23.01 9.97 4.83
C ASN A 264 -22.63 11.43 4.61
N TYR A 265 -21.68 11.96 5.38
CA TYR A 265 -21.19 13.33 5.23
C TYR A 265 -20.68 13.61 3.82
N PHE A 266 -19.81 12.74 3.31
CA PHE A 266 -19.17 12.93 2.03
C PHE A 266 -20.15 12.87 0.85
N LEU A 267 -21.00 11.85 0.79
CA LEU A 267 -21.91 11.64 -0.33
C LEU A 267 -23.07 12.67 -0.34
N THR A 268 -23.58 13.07 0.83
CA THR A 268 -24.61 14.12 0.90
C THR A 268 -24.07 15.51 0.55
N THR A 269 -22.76 15.74 0.73
CA THR A 269 -22.09 16.98 0.31
C THR A 269 -21.89 17.02 -1.20
N LEU A 270 -21.51 15.88 -1.82
CA LEU A 270 -21.21 15.80 -3.24
C LEU A 270 -22.45 15.69 -4.13
N TYR A 271 -23.50 15.03 -3.66
CA TYR A 271 -24.69 14.71 -4.46
C TYR A 271 -25.96 15.29 -3.82
N GLN A 272 -26.56 16.26 -4.50
CA GLN A 272 -27.76 16.95 -3.98
C GLN A 272 -29.02 16.08 -3.89
N ASP A 273 -29.09 14.98 -4.63
CA ASP A 273 -30.18 14.03 -4.63
C ASP A 273 -30.07 12.96 -3.54
N ILE A 274 -28.90 12.83 -2.90
CA ILE A 274 -28.65 11.93 -1.78
C ILE A 274 -29.03 12.63 -0.47
N GLN A 275 -29.94 12.04 0.28
CA GLN A 275 -30.39 12.57 1.58
C GLN A 275 -29.63 11.99 2.77
N SER A 276 -29.33 10.69 2.70
CA SER A 276 -28.52 10.00 3.69
C SER A 276 -27.96 8.69 3.16
N VAL A 277 -26.92 8.21 3.83
CA VAL A 277 -26.28 6.93 3.56
C VAL A 277 -26.11 6.20 4.89
N TYR A 278 -26.41 4.91 4.94
CA TYR A 278 -26.32 4.11 6.15
C TYR A 278 -26.07 2.63 5.83
N TYR A 279 -25.60 1.87 6.82
CA TYR A 279 -25.46 0.42 6.71
C TYR A 279 -26.70 -0.31 7.22
N LYS A 280 -27.32 -1.12 6.36
CA LYS A 280 -28.24 -2.17 6.80
C LYS A 280 -27.39 -3.29 7.41
N ARG A 281 -27.63 -3.61 8.70
CA ARG A 281 -26.84 -4.57 9.49
C ARG A 281 -27.71 -5.77 9.87
N GLU A 282 -27.11 -6.95 9.88
CA GLU A 282 -27.71 -8.21 10.29
C GLU A 282 -26.66 -9.06 11.01
N ILE A 283 -27.00 -9.59 12.19
CA ILE A 283 -26.08 -10.47 12.93
C ILE A 283 -26.27 -11.91 12.45
N ILE A 284 -25.20 -12.52 11.92
CA ILE A 284 -25.18 -13.88 11.42
C ILE A 284 -23.92 -14.56 11.93
N ASN A 285 -24.02 -15.64 12.69
CA ASN A 285 -22.92 -16.44 13.21
C ASN A 285 -21.84 -15.57 13.92
N ASP A 286 -22.27 -14.77 14.91
CA ASP A 286 -21.42 -13.86 15.70
C ASP A 286 -20.64 -12.81 14.88
N LYS A 287 -21.08 -12.54 13.65
CA LYS A 287 -20.55 -11.47 12.81
C LYS A 287 -21.64 -10.52 12.36
N ILE A 288 -21.29 -9.26 12.16
CA ILE A 288 -22.17 -8.26 11.58
C ILE A 288 -22.00 -8.30 10.07
N LYS A 289 -23.01 -8.80 9.36
CA LYS A 289 -23.16 -8.62 7.92
C LYS A 289 -23.70 -7.23 7.65
N TYR A 290 -23.10 -6.51 6.72
CA TYR A 290 -23.50 -5.15 6.38
C TYR A 290 -23.66 -4.97 4.86
N ASN A 291 -24.62 -4.10 4.49
CA ASN A 291 -24.80 -3.59 3.13
C ASN A 291 -25.02 -2.08 3.21
N LEU A 292 -24.32 -1.34 2.34
CA LEU A 292 -24.48 0.11 2.23
C LEU A 292 -25.78 0.43 1.49
N ILE A 293 -26.61 1.24 2.10
CA ILE A 293 -27.89 1.72 1.56
C ILE A 293 -27.80 3.22 1.37
N ILE A 294 -28.29 3.68 0.23
CA ILE A 294 -28.38 5.08 -0.10
C ILE A 294 -29.85 5.52 -0.12
N ARG A 295 -30.17 6.57 0.62
CA ARG A 295 -31.50 7.19 0.63
C ARG A 295 -31.50 8.36 -0.32
N LYS A 296 -32.29 8.27 -1.39
CA LYS A 296 -32.22 9.17 -2.53
C LYS A 296 -33.61 9.67 -2.94
N LYS A 297 -33.68 10.93 -3.41
CA LYS A 297 -34.90 11.49 -3.96
C LYS A 297 -35.02 11.14 -5.43
N ILE A 298 -35.99 10.27 -5.79
CA ILE A 298 -36.22 9.80 -7.17
C ILE A 298 -37.68 10.14 -7.53
N TYR A 299 -37.87 10.94 -8.59
CA TYR A 299 -39.19 11.42 -9.02
C TYR A 299 -40.02 12.01 -7.88
N GLY A 300 -39.38 12.83 -7.04
CA GLY A 300 -40.06 13.49 -5.91
C GLY A 300 -40.30 12.59 -4.68
N LYS A 301 -40.05 11.30 -4.75
CA LYS A 301 -40.20 10.34 -3.65
C LYS A 301 -38.85 9.92 -3.09
N ILE A 302 -38.82 9.76 -1.76
CA ILE A 302 -37.62 9.23 -1.07
C ILE A 302 -37.63 7.71 -1.21
N ARG A 303 -36.51 7.14 -1.62
CA ARG A 303 -36.33 5.68 -1.78
C ARG A 303 -35.00 5.25 -1.21
N ASP A 304 -35.01 4.08 -0.60
CA ASP A 304 -33.80 3.38 -0.15
C ASP A 304 -33.33 2.43 -1.28
N LEU A 305 -32.08 2.55 -1.68
CA LEU A 305 -31.47 1.75 -2.75
C LEU A 305 -30.22 1.06 -2.21
N ASP A 306 -30.00 -0.19 -2.62
CA ASP A 306 -28.69 -0.82 -2.44
C ASP A 306 -27.64 -0.02 -3.21
N PHE A 307 -26.54 0.32 -2.54
CA PHE A 307 -25.47 1.13 -3.12
C PHE A 307 -24.88 0.50 -4.40
N LYS A 308 -24.95 -0.82 -4.53
CA LYS A 308 -24.50 -1.55 -5.74
C LYS A 308 -25.29 -1.20 -7.00
N LEU A 309 -26.44 -0.55 -6.86
CA LEU A 309 -27.25 -0.06 -7.99
C LEU A 309 -26.89 1.35 -8.42
N GLU A 310 -25.96 2.00 -7.73
CA GLU A 310 -25.47 3.33 -8.09
C GLU A 310 -24.59 3.33 -9.34
N SER A 311 -24.35 4.53 -9.87
CA SER A 311 -23.49 4.72 -11.02
C SER A 311 -22.05 4.30 -10.73
N THR A 312 -21.33 3.84 -11.75
CA THR A 312 -19.91 3.49 -11.66
C THR A 312 -19.09 4.64 -11.08
N GLY A 313 -19.44 5.90 -11.44
CA GLY A 313 -18.77 7.09 -10.91
C GLY A 313 -18.96 7.26 -9.41
N THR A 314 -20.18 7.12 -8.90
CA THR A 314 -20.44 7.17 -7.46
C THR A 314 -19.73 6.06 -6.70
N MET A 315 -19.70 4.85 -7.27
CA MET A 315 -18.95 3.73 -6.69
C MET A 315 -17.43 4.00 -6.67
N SER A 316 -16.88 4.56 -7.75
CA SER A 316 -15.45 4.91 -7.81
C SER A 316 -15.08 5.95 -6.75
N VAL A 317 -15.90 6.97 -6.53
CA VAL A 317 -15.68 7.98 -5.48
C VAL A 317 -15.60 7.34 -4.09
N VAL A 318 -16.52 6.43 -3.74
CA VAL A 318 -16.48 5.72 -2.45
C VAL A 318 -15.24 4.85 -2.32
N ARG A 319 -14.79 4.23 -3.41
CA ARG A 319 -13.56 3.42 -3.42
C ARG A 319 -12.31 4.25 -3.13
N PHE A 320 -12.25 5.49 -3.61
CA PHE A 320 -11.08 6.37 -3.40
C PHE A 320 -11.07 7.06 -2.04
N LEU A 321 -12.21 7.18 -1.39
CA LEU A 321 -12.34 7.91 -0.12
C LEU A 321 -11.35 7.43 0.97
N PRO A 322 -11.12 6.12 1.19
CA PRO A 322 -10.10 5.68 2.16
C PRO A 322 -8.71 6.23 1.87
N PHE A 323 -8.32 6.28 0.60
CA PHE A 323 -7.02 6.80 0.19
C PHE A 323 -6.88 8.30 0.44
N MET A 324 -7.94 9.07 0.19
CA MET A 324 -7.97 10.51 0.52
C MET A 324 -7.79 10.74 2.03
N LEU A 325 -8.50 9.96 2.85
CA LEU A 325 -8.45 10.10 4.31
C LEU A 325 -7.08 9.76 4.91
N ILE A 326 -6.38 8.76 4.37
CA ILE A 326 -5.06 8.42 4.88
C ILE A 326 -3.99 9.45 4.48
N THR A 327 -4.16 10.15 3.34
CA THR A 327 -3.23 11.22 2.94
C THR A 327 -3.30 12.41 3.90
N VAL A 328 -4.47 12.78 4.37
CA VAL A 328 -4.65 13.81 5.42
C VAL A 328 -3.91 13.42 6.72
N LYS A 329 -3.75 12.13 6.98
CA LYS A 329 -2.97 11.60 8.13
C LYS A 329 -1.46 11.44 7.84
N GLY A 330 -0.97 11.98 6.73
CA GLY A 330 0.45 11.96 6.36
C GLY A 330 0.94 10.67 5.71
N SER A 331 0.03 9.83 5.21
CA SER A 331 0.38 8.66 4.38
C SER A 331 0.54 9.06 2.91
N VAL A 332 1.19 8.21 2.12
CA VAL A 332 1.25 8.36 0.67
C VAL A 332 0.23 7.44 0.02
N ALA A 333 -0.61 7.98 -0.86
CA ALA A 333 -1.55 7.21 -1.66
C ALA A 333 -1.18 7.25 -3.14
N ILE A 334 -1.15 6.10 -3.79
CA ILE A 334 -0.95 5.94 -5.22
C ILE A 334 -2.22 5.33 -5.82
N ILE A 335 -2.87 6.07 -6.71
CA ILE A 335 -4.14 5.65 -7.31
C ILE A 335 -3.97 5.65 -8.83
N ASP A 336 -4.08 4.46 -9.42
CA ASP A 336 -4.11 4.31 -10.87
C ASP A 336 -5.56 4.44 -11.38
N GLU A 337 -5.73 5.04 -12.56
CA GLU A 337 -7.02 5.28 -13.19
C GLU A 337 -8.01 6.04 -12.28
N PHE A 338 -7.54 7.11 -11.62
CA PHE A 338 -8.36 7.91 -10.70
C PHE A 338 -9.62 8.51 -11.36
N ASP A 339 -9.55 8.82 -12.64
CA ASP A 339 -10.62 9.42 -13.45
C ASP A 339 -11.60 8.40 -14.04
N THR A 340 -11.34 7.09 -13.91
CA THR A 340 -12.18 6.08 -14.55
C THR A 340 -13.59 6.05 -13.99
N GLY A 341 -14.54 6.41 -14.85
CA GLY A 341 -15.98 6.42 -14.55
C GLY A 341 -16.46 7.61 -13.73
N ILE A 342 -15.59 8.56 -13.40
CA ILE A 342 -15.93 9.80 -12.70
C ILE A 342 -16.01 10.95 -13.68
N HIS A 343 -17.04 11.79 -13.58
CA HIS A 343 -17.18 12.95 -14.42
C HIS A 343 -16.08 13.99 -14.12
N ASP A 344 -15.48 14.60 -15.16
CA ASP A 344 -14.33 15.51 -15.07
C ASP A 344 -14.51 16.64 -14.05
N VAL A 345 -15.73 17.20 -13.94
CA VAL A 345 -16.05 18.25 -12.97
C VAL A 345 -15.88 17.74 -11.54
N LEU A 346 -16.29 16.49 -11.26
CA LEU A 346 -16.15 15.89 -9.96
C LEU A 346 -14.68 15.53 -9.65
N VAL A 347 -13.95 15.01 -10.66
CA VAL A 347 -12.50 14.79 -10.56
C VAL A 347 -11.80 16.10 -10.17
N LYS A 348 -12.12 17.20 -10.86
CA LYS A 348 -11.56 18.52 -10.56
C LYS A 348 -11.91 18.97 -9.14
N SER A 349 -13.15 18.82 -8.68
CA SER A 349 -13.58 19.19 -7.33
C SER A 349 -12.83 18.39 -6.26
N LEU A 350 -12.70 17.08 -6.46
CA LEU A 350 -11.96 16.20 -5.53
C LEU A 350 -10.48 16.59 -5.43
N ILE A 351 -9.84 16.89 -6.58
CA ILE A 351 -8.44 17.31 -6.61
C ILE A 351 -8.27 18.68 -5.93
N THR A 352 -9.18 19.62 -6.16
CA THR A 352 -9.15 20.93 -5.52
C THR A 352 -9.30 20.81 -4.01
N SER A 353 -10.29 20.05 -3.52
CA SER A 353 -10.48 19.82 -2.08
C SER A 353 -9.26 19.16 -1.44
N LEU A 354 -8.64 18.18 -2.10
CA LEU A 354 -7.40 17.56 -1.62
C LEU A 354 -6.25 18.58 -1.53
N ASN A 355 -6.15 19.49 -2.49
CA ASN A 355 -5.09 20.50 -2.50
C ASN A 355 -5.31 21.54 -1.39
N ASP A 356 -6.54 21.99 -1.18
CA ASP A 356 -6.92 22.95 -0.13
C ASP A 356 -6.67 22.35 1.27
N ASP A 357 -7.06 21.10 1.52
CA ASP A 357 -6.79 20.39 2.79
C ASP A 357 -5.28 20.13 3.04
N ILE A 358 -4.50 20.09 1.98
CA ILE A 358 -3.05 19.87 2.04
C ILE A 358 -2.30 21.20 2.30
N GLU A 359 -2.85 22.36 1.91
CA GLU A 359 -2.25 23.69 2.11
C GLU A 359 -2.63 24.34 3.45
N GLY A 360 -3.69 23.90 4.11
CA GLY A 360 -4.14 24.33 5.45
C GLY A 360 -3.48 23.55 6.56
#